data_d232b2bae5026e4e795572ad9e3a13e4
#
_entry.id   d232b2bae5026e4e795572ad9e3a13e4
#
_cell.length_a   1.000
_cell.length_b   1.000
_cell.length_c   1.000
_cell.angle_alpha   90.00
_cell.angle_beta   90.00
_cell.angle_gamma   90.00
#
_symmetry.space_group_name_H-M   'P 1'
#
loop_
_entity.id
_entity.type
_entity.pdbx_description
1 polymer ?
#
loop_
_entity_poly.entity_id
_entity_poly.type
_entity_poly.pdbx_seq_one_letter_code
_entity_poly.pdbx_strand_id
1 'polypeptide(L)'
;MTAERDRAKRDEAALEFYAWCQGPDWEAVVDRDTDALLRCAASGRPLFCGPLEQMRPPVLLLGSREDPMCRQDLEEEYKAMAAQMPHAAVRLFASGGHPAILSRAEAAKEEILAFWLRCEAAERL
;
A
#
# COMPACT_ATOMS: atom_id res chain seq x y z
N MET A 1 -7.44 13.10 -5.65
CA MET A 1 -8.15 11.86 -6.05
C MET A 1 -8.98 12.03 -7.33
N THR A 2 -10.09 12.80 -7.36
CA THR A 2 -10.90 12.95 -8.58
C THR A 2 -10.15 13.54 -9.76
N ALA A 3 -9.38 14.62 -9.57
CA ALA A 3 -8.58 15.24 -10.63
C ALA A 3 -7.45 14.33 -11.14
N GLU A 4 -6.89 13.48 -10.30
CA GLU A 4 -5.87 12.50 -10.68
C GLU A 4 -6.49 11.36 -11.47
N ARG A 5 -7.63 10.84 -11.04
CA ARG A 5 -8.45 9.88 -11.80
C ARG A 5 -8.77 10.40 -13.19
N ASP A 6 -9.27 11.63 -13.28
CA ASP A 6 -9.67 12.24 -14.56
C ASP A 6 -8.46 12.54 -15.46
N ARG A 7 -7.26 12.71 -14.87
CA ARG A 7 -5.99 12.81 -15.61
C ARG A 7 -5.57 11.43 -16.13
N ALA A 8 -5.60 10.40 -15.26
CA ALA A 8 -5.24 9.03 -15.64
C ALA A 8 -6.10 8.51 -16.79
N LYS A 9 -7.41 8.85 -16.83
CA LYS A 9 -8.31 8.52 -17.94
C LYS A 9 -7.98 9.20 -19.28
N ARG A 10 -7.01 10.11 -19.30
CA ARG A 10 -6.55 10.83 -20.51
C ARG A 10 -5.10 10.52 -20.86
N ASP A 11 -4.41 9.79 -20.00
CA ASP A 11 -3.03 9.38 -20.21
C ASP A 11 -3.00 8.01 -20.88
N GLU A 12 -2.41 7.92 -22.07
CA GLU A 12 -2.44 6.71 -22.90
C GLU A 12 -1.77 5.51 -22.22
N ALA A 13 -0.65 5.71 -21.54
CA ALA A 13 0.04 4.65 -20.81
C ALA A 13 -0.79 4.16 -19.60
N ALA A 14 -1.48 5.06 -18.91
CA ALA A 14 -2.39 4.71 -17.83
C ALA A 14 -3.62 3.94 -18.34
N LEU A 15 -4.16 4.32 -19.52
CA LEU A 15 -5.27 3.61 -20.16
C LEU A 15 -4.90 2.16 -20.47
N GLU A 16 -3.76 1.93 -21.11
CA GLU A 16 -3.28 0.58 -21.40
C GLU A 16 -3.08 -0.23 -20.13
N PHE A 17 -2.46 0.35 -19.11
CA PHE A 17 -2.22 -0.31 -17.83
C PHE A 17 -3.52 -0.70 -17.14
N TYR A 18 -4.48 0.23 -17.03
CA TYR A 18 -5.77 -0.05 -16.40
C TYR A 18 -6.59 -1.09 -17.17
N ALA A 19 -6.63 -0.99 -18.50
CA ALA A 19 -7.32 -1.98 -19.32
C ALA A 19 -6.70 -3.36 -19.19
N TRP A 20 -5.38 -3.45 -19.11
CA TRP A 20 -4.66 -4.70 -18.90
C TRP A 20 -4.93 -5.30 -17.51
N CYS A 21 -4.95 -4.48 -16.46
CA CYS A 21 -5.13 -4.93 -15.08
C CYS A 21 -6.58 -5.27 -14.74
N GLN A 22 -7.54 -4.49 -15.25
CA GLN A 22 -8.95 -4.51 -14.83
C GLN A 22 -9.91 -5.04 -15.91
N GLY A 23 -9.42 -5.20 -17.14
CA GLY A 23 -10.27 -5.65 -18.25
C GLY A 23 -11.05 -4.51 -18.96
N PRO A 24 -12.03 -4.89 -19.80
CA PRO A 24 -12.72 -3.92 -20.68
C PRO A 24 -13.61 -2.92 -19.92
N ASP A 25 -14.00 -3.20 -18.70
CA ASP A 25 -14.81 -2.32 -17.86
C ASP A 25 -13.98 -1.52 -16.83
N TRP A 26 -12.68 -1.40 -17.07
CA TRP A 26 -11.72 -0.75 -16.17
C TRP A 26 -12.15 0.66 -15.71
N GLU A 27 -12.78 1.46 -16.58
CA GLU A 27 -13.26 2.81 -16.20
C GLU A 27 -14.30 2.73 -15.08
N ALA A 28 -15.24 1.81 -15.20
CA ALA A 28 -16.25 1.61 -14.16
C ALA A 28 -15.66 1.05 -12.86
N VAL A 29 -14.59 0.25 -12.94
CA VAL A 29 -13.86 -0.25 -11.77
C VAL A 29 -13.16 0.91 -11.06
N VAL A 30 -12.40 1.74 -11.78
CA VAL A 30 -11.68 2.91 -11.25
C VAL A 30 -12.64 3.94 -10.64
N ASP A 31 -13.79 4.18 -11.28
CA ASP A 31 -14.80 5.09 -10.75
C ASP A 31 -15.40 4.58 -9.44
N ARG A 32 -15.79 3.31 -9.40
CA ARG A 32 -16.34 2.68 -8.17
C ARG A 32 -15.35 2.67 -7.02
N ASP A 33 -14.07 2.39 -7.30
CA ASP A 33 -13.00 2.46 -6.30
C ASP A 33 -12.86 3.88 -5.73
N THR A 34 -12.72 4.87 -6.62
CA THR A 34 -12.64 6.28 -6.20
C THR A 34 -13.83 6.70 -5.35
N ASP A 35 -15.05 6.35 -5.78
CA ASP A 35 -16.27 6.67 -5.05
C ASP A 35 -16.34 5.96 -3.69
N ALA A 36 -15.84 4.73 -3.59
CA ALA A 36 -15.77 3.99 -2.33
C ALA A 36 -14.81 4.67 -1.35
N LEU A 37 -13.63 5.08 -1.81
CA LEU A 37 -12.65 5.81 -1.00
C LEU A 37 -13.18 7.17 -0.53
N LEU A 38 -13.85 7.92 -1.41
CA LEU A 38 -14.47 9.20 -1.04
C LEU A 38 -15.59 9.03 -0.01
N ARG A 39 -16.44 8.01 -0.16
CA ARG A 39 -17.46 7.69 0.83
C ARG A 39 -16.86 7.26 2.17
N CYS A 40 -15.79 6.46 2.13
CA CYS A 40 -15.08 6.07 3.34
C CYS A 40 -14.53 7.30 4.07
N ALA A 41 -13.83 8.18 3.36
CA ALA A 41 -13.29 9.41 3.92
C ALA A 41 -14.39 10.32 4.51
N ALA A 42 -15.53 10.47 3.80
CA ALA A 42 -16.66 11.28 4.27
C ALA A 42 -17.38 10.67 5.48
N SER A 43 -17.32 9.36 5.66
CA SER A 43 -18.01 8.66 6.74
C SER A 43 -17.36 8.87 8.12
N GLY A 44 -16.12 9.33 8.17
CA GLY A 44 -15.30 9.42 9.39
C GLY A 44 -14.99 8.06 10.04
N ARG A 45 -15.30 6.96 9.37
CA ARG A 45 -14.99 5.61 9.88
C ARG A 45 -13.50 5.34 9.75
N PRO A 46 -12.89 4.66 10.72
CA PRO A 46 -11.50 4.23 10.59
C PRO A 46 -11.38 3.22 9.44
N LEU A 47 -10.24 3.22 8.74
CA LEU A 47 -9.93 2.27 7.67
C LEU A 47 -9.81 0.83 8.20
N PHE A 48 -9.39 0.68 9.45
CA PHE A 48 -9.27 -0.62 10.09
C PHE A 48 -10.53 -0.96 10.89
N CYS A 49 -11.02 -2.19 10.74
CA CYS A 49 -12.23 -2.67 11.44
C CYS A 49 -12.00 -2.93 12.94
N GLY A 50 -10.75 -2.96 13.39
CA GLY A 50 -10.37 -3.20 14.78
C GLY A 50 -9.02 -2.55 15.11
N PRO A 51 -8.65 -2.55 16.40
CA PRO A 51 -7.39 -1.99 16.85
C PRO A 51 -6.21 -2.83 16.35
N LEU A 52 -5.10 -2.17 15.99
CA LEU A 52 -3.90 -2.79 15.43
C LEU A 52 -3.24 -3.78 16.41
N GLU A 53 -3.41 -3.57 17.71
CA GLU A 53 -2.90 -4.46 18.77
C GLU A 53 -3.51 -5.87 18.72
N GLN A 54 -4.64 -6.02 18.06
CA GLN A 54 -5.29 -7.33 17.88
C GLN A 54 -4.81 -8.07 16.62
N MET A 55 -3.95 -7.45 15.82
CA MET A 55 -3.41 -8.09 14.63
C MET A 55 -2.41 -9.19 15.04
N ARG A 56 -2.78 -10.43 14.74
CA ARG A 56 -1.99 -11.62 15.12
C ARG A 56 -0.95 -12.02 14.08
N PRO A 57 -1.27 -11.97 12.76
CA PRO A 57 -0.27 -12.31 11.75
C PRO A 57 0.93 -11.37 11.80
N PRO A 58 2.14 -11.85 11.49
CA PRO A 58 3.28 -10.98 11.22
C PRO A 58 2.97 -9.99 10.09
N VAL A 59 3.38 -8.74 10.24
CA VAL A 59 3.10 -7.66 9.29
C VAL A 59 4.40 -7.02 8.82
N LEU A 60 4.59 -6.90 7.52
CA LEU A 60 5.65 -6.09 6.93
C LEU A 60 5.04 -4.81 6.35
N LEU A 61 5.38 -3.66 6.94
CA LEU A 61 5.08 -2.34 6.40
C LEU A 61 6.23 -1.94 5.47
N LEU A 62 5.95 -1.90 4.17
CA LEU A 62 6.95 -1.62 3.15
C LEU A 62 6.53 -0.41 2.32
N GLY A 63 7.45 0.54 2.10
CA GLY A 63 7.16 1.77 1.38
C GLY A 63 8.43 2.47 0.89
N SER A 64 8.25 3.67 0.33
CA SER A 64 9.33 4.56 -0.10
C SER A 64 9.12 5.96 0.48
N ARG A 65 10.22 6.60 0.92
CA ARG A 65 10.18 7.99 1.41
C ARG A 65 9.86 9.02 0.34
N GLU A 66 10.14 8.68 -0.92
CA GLU A 66 9.90 9.55 -2.07
C GLU A 66 8.62 9.19 -2.83
N ASP A 67 7.75 8.35 -2.27
CA ASP A 67 6.48 7.99 -2.89
C ASP A 67 5.54 9.21 -2.90
N PRO A 68 5.22 9.79 -4.09
CA PRO A 68 4.43 11.02 -4.16
C PRO A 68 2.95 10.83 -3.80
N MET A 69 2.49 9.59 -3.69
CA MET A 69 1.11 9.27 -3.31
C MET A 69 0.96 9.00 -1.82
N CYS A 70 2.08 8.85 -1.11
CA CYS A 70 2.10 8.70 0.33
C CYS A 70 2.26 10.04 1.04
N ARG A 71 1.95 10.06 2.34
CA ARG A 71 2.17 11.24 3.20
C ARG A 71 3.67 11.48 3.41
N GLN A 72 4.04 12.74 3.64
CA GLN A 72 5.44 13.10 3.91
C GLN A 72 5.97 12.53 5.23
N ASP A 73 5.08 12.26 6.19
CA ASP A 73 5.36 11.67 7.50
C ASP A 73 5.15 10.14 7.53
N LEU A 74 5.29 9.48 6.36
CA LEU A 74 5.08 8.02 6.21
C LEU A 74 5.94 7.20 7.19
N GLU A 75 7.16 7.62 7.44
CA GLU A 75 8.07 6.89 8.34
C GLU A 75 7.57 6.92 9.78
N GLU A 76 7.13 8.09 10.25
CA GLU A 76 6.56 8.27 11.57
C GLU A 76 5.26 7.48 11.72
N GLU A 77 4.42 7.52 10.70
CA GLU A 77 3.17 6.76 10.66
C GLU A 77 3.43 5.24 10.74
N TYR A 78 4.35 4.72 9.93
CA TYR A 78 4.70 3.29 9.95
C TYR A 78 5.31 2.87 11.28
N LYS A 79 6.15 3.70 11.89
CA LYS A 79 6.70 3.43 13.24
C LYS A 79 5.59 3.41 14.29
N ALA A 80 4.65 4.36 14.23
CA ALA A 80 3.53 4.42 15.15
C ALA A 80 2.59 3.21 15.00
N MET A 81 2.34 2.76 13.77
CA MET A 81 1.58 1.54 13.50
C MET A 81 2.30 0.30 14.02
N ALA A 82 3.60 0.16 13.72
CA ALA A 82 4.40 -0.98 14.16
C ALA A 82 4.50 -1.06 15.69
N ALA A 83 4.54 0.07 16.38
CA ALA A 83 4.54 0.10 17.84
C ALA A 83 3.25 -0.49 18.47
N GLN A 84 2.15 -0.53 17.73
CA GLN A 84 0.89 -1.12 18.16
C GLN A 84 0.77 -2.60 17.79
N MET A 85 1.54 -3.09 16.84
CA MET A 85 1.44 -4.45 16.32
C MET A 85 2.59 -5.32 16.86
N PRO A 86 2.31 -6.43 17.58
CA PRO A 86 3.35 -7.23 18.28
C PRO A 86 4.42 -7.82 17.35
N HIS A 87 4.08 -8.06 16.08
CA HIS A 87 4.93 -8.76 15.12
C HIS A 87 5.10 -7.96 13.82
N ALA A 88 5.18 -6.63 13.95
CA ALA A 88 5.38 -5.76 12.78
C ALA A 88 6.87 -5.46 12.54
N ALA A 89 7.22 -5.38 11.26
CA ALA A 89 8.50 -4.86 10.79
C ALA A 89 8.27 -3.72 9.80
N VAL A 90 9.13 -2.70 9.83
CA VAL A 90 9.09 -1.57 8.90
C VAL A 90 10.29 -1.62 7.99
N ARG A 91 10.06 -1.43 6.69
CA ARG A 91 11.08 -1.27 5.66
C ARG A 91 10.71 -0.11 4.75
N LEU A 92 11.55 0.92 4.76
CA LEU A 92 11.39 2.11 3.93
C LEU A 92 12.61 2.27 3.02
N PHE A 93 12.36 2.24 1.72
CA PHE A 93 13.37 2.59 0.74
C PHE A 93 13.62 4.10 0.76
N ALA A 94 14.87 4.50 0.55
CA ALA A 94 15.23 5.92 0.48
C ALA A 94 14.57 6.61 -0.71
N SER A 95 14.43 5.89 -1.83
CA SER A 95 13.83 6.40 -3.07
C SER A 95 12.95 5.34 -3.73
N GLY A 96 12.03 5.78 -4.58
CA GLY A 96 11.13 4.94 -5.35
C GLY A 96 9.74 5.56 -5.44
N GLY A 97 9.12 5.48 -6.63
CA GLY A 97 7.76 5.96 -6.86
C GLY A 97 6.68 5.00 -6.33
N HIS A 98 5.44 5.35 -6.58
CA HIS A 98 4.28 4.57 -6.17
C HIS A 98 3.94 3.44 -7.18
N PRO A 99 3.62 2.24 -6.71
CA PRO A 99 3.92 1.73 -5.37
C PRO A 99 5.38 1.25 -5.27
N ALA A 100 5.95 1.31 -4.08
CA ALA A 100 7.34 0.91 -3.83
C ALA A 100 7.66 -0.53 -4.28
N ILE A 101 6.69 -1.45 -4.17
CA ILE A 101 6.83 -2.84 -4.60
C ILE A 101 7.11 -2.99 -6.11
N LEU A 102 6.68 -2.04 -6.93
CA LEU A 102 6.96 -2.03 -8.37
C LEU A 102 8.22 -1.22 -8.69
N SER A 103 8.32 -0.01 -8.16
CA SER A 103 9.45 0.90 -8.44
C SER A 103 10.78 0.42 -7.86
N ARG A 104 10.76 -0.46 -6.86
CA ARG A 104 11.92 -1.07 -6.19
C ARG A 104 11.79 -2.59 -6.14
N ALA A 105 11.30 -3.20 -7.21
CA ALA A 105 10.84 -4.60 -7.24
C ALA A 105 11.86 -5.61 -6.68
N GLU A 106 13.13 -5.55 -7.09
CA GLU A 106 14.14 -6.49 -6.61
C GLU A 106 14.44 -6.30 -5.12
N ALA A 107 14.61 -5.07 -4.66
CA ALA A 107 14.83 -4.78 -3.24
C ALA A 107 13.60 -5.13 -2.39
N ALA A 108 12.40 -4.89 -2.90
CA ALA A 108 11.16 -5.27 -2.24
C ALA A 108 11.03 -6.79 -2.10
N LYS A 109 11.36 -7.53 -3.17
CA LYS A 109 11.40 -9.00 -3.17
C LYS A 109 12.36 -9.54 -2.11
N GLU A 110 13.58 -8.99 -2.04
CA GLU A 110 14.57 -9.40 -1.03
C GLU A 110 14.05 -9.20 0.41
N GLU A 111 13.46 -8.03 0.69
CA GLU A 111 12.90 -7.72 2.00
C GLU A 111 11.70 -8.62 2.35
N ILE A 112 10.81 -8.88 1.39
CA ILE A 112 9.66 -9.77 1.57
C ILE A 112 10.13 -11.19 1.87
N LEU A 113 11.08 -11.73 1.10
CA LEU A 113 11.62 -13.06 1.32
C LEU A 113 12.35 -13.18 2.66
N ALA A 114 13.16 -12.18 3.02
CA ALA A 114 13.83 -12.15 4.31
C ALA A 114 12.83 -12.09 5.48
N PHE A 115 11.75 -11.32 5.34
CA PHE A 115 10.68 -11.27 6.33
C PHE A 115 9.97 -12.61 6.46
N TRP A 116 9.59 -13.23 5.35
CA TRP A 116 8.93 -14.53 5.31
C TRP A 116 9.76 -15.61 6.03
N LEU A 117 11.04 -15.72 5.68
CA LEU A 117 11.95 -16.71 6.30
C LEU A 117 12.09 -16.52 7.81
N ARG A 118 12.10 -15.27 8.30
CA ARG A 118 12.12 -15.01 9.76
C ARG A 118 10.82 -15.47 10.43
N CYS A 119 9.66 -15.25 9.79
CA CYS A 119 8.37 -15.70 10.32
C CYS A 119 8.31 -17.23 10.40
N GLU A 120 8.71 -17.93 9.34
CA GLU A 120 8.76 -19.40 9.36
C GLU A 120 9.71 -19.97 10.41
N ALA A 121 10.86 -19.32 10.64
CA ALA A 121 11.79 -19.75 11.67
C ALA A 121 11.21 -19.56 13.08
N ALA A 122 10.43 -18.52 13.31
CA ALA A 122 9.78 -18.26 14.60
C ALA A 122 8.64 -19.24 14.91
N GLU A 123 7.92 -19.73 13.89
CA GLU A 123 6.85 -20.72 14.08
C GLU A 123 7.34 -22.14 14.39
N ARG A 124 8.63 -22.41 14.16
CA ARG A 124 9.24 -23.74 14.40
C ARG A 124 9.85 -23.90 15.81
N LEU A 125 9.84 -22.84 16.61
CA LEU A 125 10.38 -22.82 17.99
C LEU A 125 9.26 -22.92 19.03
#